data_15814afac318b2df2d6616347eaf50ef
#
_entry.id   15814afac318b2df2d6616347eaf50ef
#
_cell.length_a   1.000
_cell.length_b   1.000
_cell.length_c   1.000
_cell.angle_alpha   90.00
_cell.angle_beta   90.00
_cell.angle_gamma   90.00
#
_symmetry.space_group_name_H-M   'P 1'
#
loop_
_entity.id
_entity.type
_entity.pdbx_description
1 polymer ?
#
loop_
_entity_poly.entity_id
_entity_poly.type
_entity_poly.pdbx_seq_one_letter_code
_entity_poly.pdbx_strand_id
1 'polypeptide(L)'
;GTEWIPQGGLAFHLPRQAELKAMVSKGFRNPTIREMYMFPPQNPDLKAESLMNYELSFTGQLLGGPMSYGVNLYYINGDNIIMTDPALRKNVNSGEIENWGVETNLGYRINRHWQMNANYSWLHMENPVLAAPEHKLYAGADFTQGRWGLSTGIQYVKGLHTSVTPGKEKQESFVLWNLRANYRLCSFADVFVKGENLLAQRYEINAGFPMPKATVMGGVNINF
;
A
#
# COMPACT_ATOMS: atom_id res chain seq x y z
N GLY A 1 5.68 -30.76 1.98
CA GLY A 1 4.98 -30.56 3.24
C GLY A 1 3.54 -30.14 2.97
N THR A 2 2.66 -30.36 3.94
CA THR A 2 1.27 -29.90 3.89
C THR A 2 1.13 -28.80 4.94
N GLU A 3 0.68 -27.61 4.49
CA GLU A 3 0.40 -26.49 5.37
C GLU A 3 -1.10 -26.27 5.51
N TRP A 4 -1.55 -26.05 6.75
CA TRP A 4 -2.92 -25.66 7.03
C TRP A 4 -3.03 -24.14 7.03
N ILE A 5 -3.95 -23.61 6.19
CA ILE A 5 -4.20 -22.18 6.02
C ILE A 5 -5.66 -21.84 6.36
N PRO A 6 -6.05 -21.93 7.65
CA PRO A 6 -7.40 -21.62 8.05
C PRO A 6 -7.70 -20.13 7.83
N GLN A 7 -8.95 -19.86 7.41
CA GLN A 7 -9.50 -18.53 7.30
C GLN A 7 -10.93 -18.56 7.82
N GLY A 8 -11.30 -17.56 8.61
CA GLY A 8 -12.66 -17.41 9.12
C GLY A 8 -12.97 -15.95 9.42
N GLY A 9 -14.25 -15.61 9.38
CA GLY A 9 -14.69 -14.26 9.68
C GLY A 9 -16.17 -14.17 9.96
N LEU A 10 -16.56 -13.08 10.60
CA LEU A 10 -17.93 -12.72 10.90
C LEU A 10 -18.20 -11.32 10.37
N ALA A 11 -19.37 -11.12 9.77
CA ALA A 11 -19.83 -9.82 9.32
C ALA A 11 -21.20 -9.50 9.94
N PHE A 12 -21.31 -8.33 10.51
CA PHE A 12 -22.55 -7.81 11.10
C PHE A 12 -23.02 -6.61 10.28
N HIS A 13 -24.15 -6.78 9.63
CA HIS A 13 -24.78 -5.69 8.89
C HIS A 13 -25.58 -4.83 9.87
N LEU A 14 -25.22 -3.56 9.92
CA LEU A 14 -25.82 -2.58 10.81
C LEU A 14 -26.76 -1.64 10.03
N PRO A 15 -27.64 -0.90 10.71
CA PRO A 15 -28.46 0.12 10.06
C PRO A 15 -27.62 1.15 9.28
N ARG A 16 -28.23 1.82 8.30
CA ARG A 16 -27.61 2.86 7.46
C ARG A 16 -26.46 2.35 6.59
N GLN A 17 -26.56 1.09 6.11
CA GLN A 17 -25.55 0.47 5.25
C GLN A 17 -24.15 0.42 5.90
N ALA A 18 -24.11 0.30 7.23
CA ALA A 18 -22.85 0.08 7.93
C ALA A 18 -22.60 -1.43 8.11
N GLU A 19 -21.33 -1.82 8.11
CA GLU A 19 -20.89 -3.18 8.34
C GLU A 19 -19.69 -3.19 9.30
N LEU A 20 -19.77 -4.08 10.30
CA LEU A 20 -18.65 -4.45 11.13
C LEU A 20 -18.22 -5.86 10.77
N LYS A 21 -16.94 -6.04 10.41
CA LYS A 21 -16.39 -7.34 10.00
C LYS A 21 -15.14 -7.66 10.79
N ALA A 22 -15.07 -8.86 11.35
CA ALA A 22 -13.87 -9.40 11.97
C ALA A 22 -13.37 -10.60 11.16
N MET A 23 -12.08 -10.68 10.91
CA MET A 23 -11.43 -11.74 10.15
C MET A 23 -10.17 -12.23 10.85
N VAL A 24 -9.92 -13.53 10.72
CA VAL A 24 -8.65 -14.17 11.06
C VAL A 24 -8.23 -15.05 9.89
N SER A 25 -6.99 -14.94 9.47
CA SER A 25 -6.46 -15.75 8.39
C SER A 25 -5.01 -16.14 8.64
N LYS A 26 -4.65 -17.36 8.24
CA LYS A 26 -3.26 -17.83 8.22
C LYS A 26 -2.74 -17.81 6.79
N GLY A 27 -1.55 -17.25 6.58
CA GLY A 27 -0.77 -17.34 5.36
C GLY A 27 0.53 -18.10 5.60
N PHE A 28 1.16 -18.58 4.52
CA PHE A 28 2.50 -19.14 4.57
C PHE A 28 3.26 -18.85 3.26
N ARG A 29 4.57 -18.88 3.35
CA ARG A 29 5.47 -18.77 2.20
C ARG A 29 6.55 -19.84 2.27
N ASN A 30 6.65 -20.67 1.25
CA ASN A 30 7.75 -21.62 1.15
C ASN A 30 9.06 -20.91 0.80
N PRO A 31 10.20 -21.37 1.32
CA PRO A 31 11.51 -20.88 0.90
C PRO A 31 11.68 -21.01 -0.61
N THR A 32 12.27 -20.00 -1.23
CA THR A 32 12.62 -20.06 -2.64
C THR A 32 13.90 -20.88 -2.85
N ILE A 33 14.10 -21.43 -4.06
CA ILE A 33 15.33 -22.10 -4.45
C ILE A 33 16.53 -21.16 -4.26
N ARG A 34 16.34 -19.87 -4.52
CA ARG A 34 17.38 -18.86 -4.31
C ARG A 34 17.79 -18.74 -2.84
N GLU A 35 16.84 -18.72 -1.92
CA GLU A 35 17.11 -18.61 -0.49
C GLU A 35 17.81 -19.86 0.05
N MET A 36 17.47 -21.04 -0.48
CA MET A 36 18.05 -22.31 -0.03
C MET A 36 19.44 -22.58 -0.62
N TYR A 37 19.68 -22.23 -1.90
CA TYR A 37 20.82 -22.78 -2.64
C TYR A 37 21.70 -21.77 -3.39
N MET A 38 21.24 -20.53 -3.64
CA MET A 38 21.96 -19.63 -4.56
C MET A 38 23.26 -19.07 -3.97
N PHE A 39 23.29 -18.83 -2.67
CA PHE A 39 24.44 -18.20 -2.00
C PHE A 39 24.99 -19.10 -0.89
N PRO A 40 26.29 -19.46 -0.93
CA PRO A 40 26.95 -20.20 0.14
C PRO A 40 27.16 -19.32 1.40
N PRO A 41 27.03 -19.90 2.61
CA PRO A 41 26.64 -21.27 2.88
C PRO A 41 25.15 -21.51 2.65
N GLN A 42 24.86 -22.60 1.94
CA GLN A 42 23.49 -23.00 1.62
C GLN A 42 22.72 -23.48 2.85
N ASN A 43 21.36 -23.36 2.80
CA ASN A 43 20.48 -23.90 3.82
C ASN A 43 19.27 -24.60 3.21
N PRO A 44 19.38 -25.90 2.86
CA PRO A 44 18.26 -26.66 2.35
C PRO A 44 17.19 -26.97 3.38
N ASP A 45 17.47 -26.79 4.69
CA ASP A 45 16.58 -27.10 5.81
C ASP A 45 15.67 -25.92 6.20
N LEU A 46 15.61 -24.86 5.39
CA LEU A 46 14.70 -23.75 5.61
C LEU A 46 13.25 -24.23 5.63
N LYS A 47 12.52 -23.78 6.65
CA LYS A 47 11.09 -24.04 6.83
C LYS A 47 10.25 -22.95 6.18
N ALA A 48 8.97 -23.26 5.94
CA ALA A 48 8.01 -22.25 5.51
C ALA A 48 7.84 -21.16 6.58
N GLU A 49 7.74 -19.91 6.14
CA GLU A 49 7.29 -18.80 6.95
C GLU A 49 5.80 -18.93 7.21
N SER A 50 5.33 -18.53 8.37
CA SER A 50 3.91 -18.55 8.75
C SER A 50 3.49 -17.18 9.24
N LEU A 51 2.34 -16.72 8.79
CA LEU A 51 1.75 -15.42 9.14
C LEU A 51 0.33 -15.60 9.60
N MET A 52 0.00 -15.05 10.76
CA MET A 52 -1.39 -14.90 11.23
C MET A 52 -1.80 -13.44 11.09
N ASN A 53 -2.93 -13.21 10.45
CA ASN A 53 -3.52 -11.90 10.26
C ASN A 53 -4.87 -11.81 10.96
N TYR A 54 -5.06 -10.77 11.75
CA TYR A 54 -6.29 -10.43 12.46
C TYR A 54 -6.75 -9.08 12.00
N GLU A 55 -8.00 -8.97 11.56
CA GLU A 55 -8.57 -7.73 11.05
C GLU A 55 -9.92 -7.43 11.69
N LEU A 56 -10.14 -6.16 11.99
CA LEU A 56 -11.42 -5.61 12.37
C LEU A 56 -11.72 -4.39 11.51
N SER A 57 -12.72 -4.50 10.67
CA SER A 57 -13.11 -3.41 9.76
C SER A 57 -14.51 -2.90 10.06
N PHE A 58 -14.67 -1.58 9.96
CA PHE A 58 -15.94 -0.90 10.04
C PHE A 58 -16.10 0.00 8.82
N THR A 59 -17.15 -0.23 8.05
CA THR A 59 -17.45 0.52 6.83
C THR A 59 -18.87 1.02 6.85
N GLY A 60 -19.15 2.09 6.14
CA GLY A 60 -20.51 2.62 6.06
C GLY A 60 -20.66 3.81 5.14
N GLN A 61 -21.90 4.33 5.11
CA GLN A 61 -22.26 5.52 4.34
C GLN A 61 -22.89 6.57 5.25
N LEU A 62 -22.61 7.83 4.94
CA LEU A 62 -23.16 8.99 5.62
C LEU A 62 -23.91 9.92 4.64
N LEU A 63 -24.60 10.91 5.17
CA LEU A 63 -25.31 11.94 4.41
C LEU A 63 -26.34 11.39 3.41
N GLY A 64 -26.91 10.21 3.68
CA GLY A 64 -27.86 9.55 2.77
C GLY A 64 -27.22 8.91 1.54
N GLY A 65 -25.90 8.62 1.59
CA GLY A 65 -25.19 7.85 0.57
C GLY A 65 -24.05 8.54 -0.18
N PRO A 66 -23.95 9.88 -0.24
CA PRO A 66 -22.87 10.52 -1.00
C PRO A 66 -21.49 10.42 -0.34
N MET A 67 -21.43 10.08 0.94
CA MET A 67 -20.17 9.93 1.69
C MET A 67 -20.02 8.49 2.17
N SER A 68 -18.91 7.84 1.80
CA SER A 68 -18.49 6.51 2.27
C SER A 68 -17.27 6.64 3.17
N TYR A 69 -17.20 5.79 4.17
CA TYR A 69 -16.04 5.69 5.05
C TYR A 69 -15.71 4.24 5.38
N GLY A 70 -14.45 4.00 5.71
CA GLY A 70 -13.99 2.74 6.24
C GLY A 70 -12.83 2.96 7.19
N VAL A 71 -12.78 2.12 8.21
CA VAL A 71 -11.66 1.99 9.16
C VAL A 71 -11.33 0.51 9.26
N ASN A 72 -10.06 0.16 9.12
CA ASN A 72 -9.56 -1.19 9.30
C ASN A 72 -8.44 -1.15 10.34
N LEU A 73 -8.57 -1.97 11.38
CA LEU A 73 -7.53 -2.25 12.35
C LEU A 73 -6.98 -3.63 12.02
N TYR A 74 -5.67 -3.77 11.99
CA TYR A 74 -5.05 -5.05 11.72
C TYR A 74 -3.86 -5.32 12.65
N TYR A 75 -3.64 -6.61 12.90
CA TYR A 75 -2.48 -7.13 13.61
C TYR A 75 -1.97 -8.35 12.85
N ILE A 76 -0.69 -8.34 12.51
CA ILE A 76 0.00 -9.40 11.79
C ILE A 76 1.12 -9.92 12.68
N ASN A 77 1.07 -11.22 12.99
CA ASN A 77 2.14 -11.92 13.67
C ASN A 77 2.71 -12.99 12.74
N GLY A 78 4.02 -13.05 12.61
CA GLY A 78 4.71 -13.99 11.72
C GLY A 78 5.89 -14.66 12.37
N ASP A 79 5.99 -15.96 12.16
CA ASP A 79 7.04 -16.81 12.67
C ASP A 79 7.85 -17.45 11.55
N ASN A 80 9.09 -17.88 11.90
CA ASN A 80 10.00 -18.53 10.97
C ASN A 80 10.37 -17.67 9.76
N ILE A 81 10.35 -16.36 9.88
CA ILE A 81 10.73 -15.46 8.79
C ILE A 81 12.18 -15.71 8.39
N ILE A 82 12.40 -15.87 7.12
CA ILE A 82 13.72 -16.17 6.57
C ILE A 82 14.56 -14.88 6.53
N MET A 83 15.60 -14.88 7.33
CA MET A 83 16.56 -13.78 7.41
C MET A 83 17.99 -14.28 7.19
N THR A 84 18.86 -13.40 6.69
CA THR A 84 20.29 -13.71 6.63
C THR A 84 20.92 -13.41 7.99
N ASP A 85 21.41 -14.46 8.66
CA ASP A 85 22.22 -14.32 9.87
C ASP A 85 23.60 -13.74 9.49
N PRO A 86 23.98 -12.55 10.02
CA PRO A 86 25.24 -11.91 9.67
C PRO A 86 26.48 -12.67 10.14
N ALA A 87 26.39 -13.41 11.26
CA ALA A 87 27.50 -14.18 11.82
C ALA A 87 27.73 -15.47 11.02
N LEU A 88 26.65 -16.15 10.67
CA LEU A 88 26.71 -17.38 9.89
C LEU A 88 26.78 -17.10 8.37
N ARG A 89 26.47 -15.87 7.96
CA ARG A 89 26.32 -15.48 6.54
C ARG A 89 25.39 -16.41 5.75
N LYS A 90 24.35 -16.91 6.43
CA LYS A 90 23.46 -17.99 5.97
C LYS A 90 22.01 -17.56 6.22
N ASN A 91 21.10 -17.92 5.32
CA ASN A 91 19.68 -17.76 5.57
C ASN A 91 19.18 -18.75 6.61
N VAL A 92 18.45 -18.26 7.59
CA VAL A 92 17.88 -19.04 8.71
C VAL A 92 16.44 -18.56 8.99
N ASN A 93 15.64 -19.43 9.60
CA ASN A 93 14.31 -19.08 10.07
C ASN A 93 14.39 -18.49 11.49
N SER A 94 14.90 -17.29 11.63
CA SER A 94 15.10 -16.60 12.91
C SER A 94 14.33 -15.30 13.05
N GLY A 95 13.66 -14.86 11.98
CA GLY A 95 12.91 -13.62 12.01
C GLY A 95 11.49 -13.82 12.55
N GLU A 96 11.01 -12.76 13.18
CA GLU A 96 9.63 -12.61 13.63
C GLU A 96 9.08 -11.32 13.04
N ILE A 97 7.79 -11.30 12.74
CA ILE A 97 7.05 -10.11 12.33
C ILE A 97 5.97 -9.87 13.37
N GLU A 98 5.96 -8.67 13.90
CA GLU A 98 4.88 -8.17 14.73
C GLU A 98 4.54 -6.76 14.26
N ASN A 99 3.50 -6.68 13.44
CA ASN A 99 3.04 -5.45 12.82
C ASN A 99 1.58 -5.21 13.17
N TRP A 100 1.24 -3.99 13.47
CA TRP A 100 -0.14 -3.59 13.66
C TRP A 100 -0.37 -2.19 13.12
N GLY A 101 -1.60 -1.90 12.76
CA GLY A 101 -1.86 -0.61 12.17
C GLY A 101 -3.34 -0.32 11.98
N VAL A 102 -3.55 0.86 11.43
CA VAL A 102 -4.86 1.41 11.12
C VAL A 102 -4.86 1.89 9.69
N GLU A 103 -5.87 1.51 8.95
CA GLU A 103 -6.16 2.06 7.64
C GLU A 103 -7.52 2.75 7.64
N THR A 104 -7.60 3.92 7.06
CA THR A 104 -8.86 4.63 6.90
C THR A 104 -9.06 5.03 5.45
N ASN A 105 -10.30 5.01 5.00
CA ASN A 105 -10.69 5.52 3.70
C ASN A 105 -11.92 6.41 3.81
N LEU A 106 -11.96 7.43 2.99
CA LEU A 106 -13.06 8.38 2.89
C LEU A 106 -13.33 8.67 1.42
N GLY A 107 -14.57 8.50 0.99
CA GLY A 107 -15.04 8.89 -0.33
C GLY A 107 -16.20 9.88 -0.19
N TYR A 108 -16.18 10.95 -0.96
CA TYR A 108 -17.26 11.94 -0.94
C TYR A 108 -17.61 12.41 -2.35
N ARG A 109 -18.83 12.12 -2.78
CA ARG A 109 -19.39 12.66 -3.99
C ARG A 109 -20.15 13.96 -3.68
N ILE A 110 -19.48 15.08 -3.88
CA ILE A 110 -20.02 16.41 -3.59
C ILE A 110 -21.24 16.69 -4.48
N ASN A 111 -21.12 16.36 -5.77
CA ASN A 111 -22.21 16.49 -6.75
C ASN A 111 -21.92 15.58 -7.97
N ARG A 112 -22.66 15.74 -9.06
CA ARG A 112 -22.50 14.95 -10.28
C ARG A 112 -21.15 15.17 -11.01
N HIS A 113 -20.42 16.21 -10.67
CA HIS A 113 -19.18 16.62 -11.32
C HIS A 113 -17.95 16.39 -10.46
N TRP A 114 -18.07 16.47 -9.14
CA TRP A 114 -16.98 16.41 -8.19
C TRP A 114 -17.07 15.21 -7.28
N GLN A 115 -15.96 14.48 -7.23
CA GLN A 115 -15.73 13.42 -6.26
C GLN A 115 -14.39 13.65 -5.58
N MET A 116 -14.33 13.39 -4.27
CA MET A 116 -13.13 13.44 -3.47
C MET A 116 -12.89 12.09 -2.80
N ASN A 117 -11.63 11.74 -2.61
CA ASN A 117 -11.23 10.56 -1.85
C ASN A 117 -10.02 10.88 -0.98
N ALA A 118 -9.93 10.21 0.16
CA ALA A 118 -8.76 10.27 1.02
C ALA A 118 -8.54 8.90 1.64
N ASN A 119 -7.27 8.53 1.80
CA ASN A 119 -6.88 7.34 2.55
C ASN A 119 -5.70 7.68 3.45
N TYR A 120 -5.70 7.10 4.61
CA TYR A 120 -4.59 7.20 5.54
C TYR A 120 -4.27 5.82 6.09
N SER A 121 -3.01 5.47 6.15
CA SER A 121 -2.52 4.28 6.83
C SER A 121 -1.42 4.66 7.82
N TRP A 122 -1.48 4.04 8.97
CA TRP A 122 -0.45 4.03 9.96
C TRP A 122 -0.05 2.59 10.28
N LEU A 123 1.24 2.34 10.26
CA LEU A 123 1.84 1.01 10.48
C LEU A 123 2.90 1.13 11.56
N HIS A 124 2.74 0.35 12.62
CA HIS A 124 3.79 0.06 13.59
C HIS A 124 4.46 -1.26 13.24
N MET A 125 5.79 -1.26 13.22
CA MET A 125 6.62 -2.43 12.95
C MET A 125 7.62 -2.61 14.08
N GLU A 126 7.60 -3.76 14.75
CA GLU A 126 8.65 -4.11 15.71
C GLU A 126 10.01 -4.25 14.99
N ASN A 127 10.02 -4.90 13.85
CA ASN A 127 11.17 -5.01 12.96
C ASN A 127 10.90 -4.24 11.68
N PRO A 128 11.65 -3.17 11.38
CA PRO A 128 11.46 -2.37 10.17
C PRO A 128 11.61 -3.19 8.89
N VAL A 129 10.69 -2.96 7.94
CA VAL A 129 10.69 -3.62 6.63
C VAL A 129 11.02 -2.60 5.54
N LEU A 130 11.85 -3.01 4.58
CA LEU A 130 12.23 -2.17 3.44
C LEU A 130 10.99 -1.75 2.64
N ALA A 131 10.98 -0.49 2.22
CA ALA A 131 9.93 0.13 1.42
C ALA A 131 8.53 0.18 2.10
N ALA A 132 8.46 -0.04 3.42
CA ALA A 132 7.25 0.12 4.21
C ALA A 132 7.28 1.45 4.98
N PRO A 133 6.34 2.38 4.74
CA PRO A 133 6.25 3.62 5.49
C PRO A 133 5.46 3.46 6.78
N GLU A 134 5.85 4.20 7.83
CA GLU A 134 5.07 4.30 9.07
C GLU A 134 3.74 5.03 8.86
N HIS A 135 3.75 6.10 8.04
CA HIS A 135 2.56 6.87 7.71
C HIS A 135 2.44 7.09 6.20
N LYS A 136 1.27 6.89 5.66
CA LYS A 136 0.94 7.21 4.29
C LYS A 136 -0.44 7.87 4.22
N LEU A 137 -0.50 9.07 3.68
CA LEU A 137 -1.74 9.80 3.43
C LEU A 137 -1.87 10.06 1.94
N TYR A 138 -3.03 9.84 1.40
CA TYR A 138 -3.42 10.28 0.07
C TYR A 138 -4.72 11.08 0.17
N ALA A 139 -4.78 12.19 -0.57
CA ALA A 139 -6.01 12.94 -0.78
C ALA A 139 -6.11 13.33 -2.26
N GLY A 140 -7.24 13.03 -2.87
CA GLY A 140 -7.49 13.27 -4.28
C GLY A 140 -8.85 13.90 -4.55
N ALA A 141 -8.96 14.56 -5.70
CA ALA A 141 -10.19 15.09 -6.22
C ALA A 141 -10.28 14.86 -7.73
N ASP A 142 -11.46 14.44 -8.16
CA ASP A 142 -11.81 14.23 -9.55
C ASP A 142 -12.95 15.16 -9.94
N PHE A 143 -12.80 15.79 -11.10
CA PHE A 143 -13.81 16.62 -11.73
C PHE A 143 -14.12 16.13 -13.11
N THR A 144 -15.41 16.00 -13.43
CA THR A 144 -15.85 15.61 -14.78
C THR A 144 -17.04 16.46 -15.18
N GLN A 145 -16.91 17.17 -16.29
CA GLN A 145 -18.01 17.94 -16.89
C GLN A 145 -17.91 17.96 -18.41
N GLY A 146 -18.92 17.45 -19.07
CA GLY A 146 -18.98 17.36 -20.51
C GLY A 146 -17.82 16.56 -21.11
N ARG A 147 -16.92 17.24 -21.82
CA ARG A 147 -15.73 16.63 -22.43
C ARG A 147 -14.48 16.72 -21.57
N TRP A 148 -14.52 17.45 -20.46
CA TRP A 148 -13.40 17.69 -19.58
C TRP A 148 -13.37 16.70 -18.41
N GLY A 149 -12.18 16.21 -18.11
CA GLY A 149 -11.87 15.50 -16.89
C GLY A 149 -10.59 16.06 -16.28
N LEU A 150 -10.60 16.27 -14.96
CA LEU A 150 -9.45 16.69 -14.18
C LEU A 150 -9.34 15.75 -12.99
N SER A 151 -8.12 15.28 -12.72
CA SER A 151 -7.81 14.49 -11.52
C SER A 151 -6.57 15.05 -10.87
N THR A 152 -6.61 15.27 -9.57
CA THR A 152 -5.44 15.69 -8.79
C THR A 152 -5.33 14.87 -7.53
N GLY A 153 -4.11 14.67 -7.04
CA GLY A 153 -3.87 13.95 -5.82
C GLY A 153 -2.56 14.36 -5.15
N ILE A 154 -2.61 14.46 -3.84
CA ILE A 154 -1.45 14.68 -2.97
C ILE A 154 -1.21 13.40 -2.19
N GLN A 155 0.02 12.94 -2.17
CA GLN A 155 0.47 11.81 -1.37
C GLN A 155 1.55 12.30 -0.40
N TYR A 156 1.35 12.05 0.89
CA TYR A 156 2.35 12.24 1.93
C TYR A 156 2.82 10.88 2.43
N VAL A 157 4.12 10.69 2.51
CA VAL A 157 4.78 9.50 3.04
C VAL A 157 5.75 9.94 4.13
N LYS A 158 5.71 9.27 5.28
CA LYS A 158 6.62 9.52 6.39
C LYS A 158 7.14 8.21 6.96
N GLY A 159 8.43 8.21 7.33
CA GLY A 159 9.07 7.05 7.93
C GLY A 159 9.22 5.87 6.98
N LEU A 160 9.45 6.13 5.69
CA LEU A 160 9.72 5.08 4.71
C LEU A 160 11.14 4.56 4.89
N HIS A 161 11.29 3.30 5.28
CA HIS A 161 12.59 2.66 5.39
C HIS A 161 13.17 2.36 4.00
N THR A 162 14.17 3.14 3.59
CA THR A 162 14.88 2.95 2.31
C THR A 162 16.10 2.04 2.46
N SER A 163 16.57 1.80 3.68
CA SER A 163 17.55 0.80 4.05
C SER A 163 17.29 0.32 5.47
N VAL A 164 17.30 -0.99 5.67
CA VAL A 164 17.18 -1.66 6.98
C VAL A 164 18.46 -2.42 7.35
N THR A 165 19.56 -2.19 6.63
CA THR A 165 20.85 -2.80 6.90
C THR A 165 21.41 -2.26 8.22
N PRO A 166 21.79 -3.11 9.20
CA PRO A 166 22.35 -2.67 10.48
C PRO A 166 23.53 -1.71 10.32
N GLY A 167 23.44 -0.54 10.98
CA GLY A 167 24.41 0.55 10.90
C GLY A 167 24.36 1.39 9.62
N LYS A 168 23.38 1.14 8.75
CA LYS A 168 23.10 1.89 7.51
C LYS A 168 21.62 2.13 7.32
N GLU A 169 20.86 2.13 8.40
CA GLU A 169 19.42 2.38 8.37
C GLU A 169 19.15 3.78 7.82
N LYS A 170 18.19 3.88 6.95
CA LYS A 170 17.79 5.15 6.35
C LYS A 170 16.29 5.21 6.19
N GLN A 171 15.72 6.34 6.59
CA GLN A 171 14.32 6.67 6.39
C GLN A 171 14.16 7.89 5.52
N GLU A 172 13.07 7.94 4.78
CA GLU A 172 12.67 9.10 4.00
C GLU A 172 11.24 9.53 4.28
N SER A 173 10.99 10.82 4.04
CA SER A 173 9.65 11.41 4.11
C SER A 173 9.52 12.42 3.00
N PHE A 174 8.39 12.37 2.26
CA PHE A 174 8.19 13.23 1.10
C PHE A 174 6.71 13.48 0.83
N VAL A 175 6.45 14.51 0.01
CA VAL A 175 5.12 14.86 -0.50
C VAL A 175 5.16 14.83 -2.02
N LEU A 176 4.23 14.13 -2.65
CA LEU A 176 4.07 14.11 -4.09
C LEU A 176 2.74 14.75 -4.47
N TRP A 177 2.76 15.63 -5.44
CA TRP A 177 1.58 16.18 -6.06
C TRP A 177 1.50 15.77 -7.51
N ASN A 178 0.37 15.19 -7.92
CA ASN A 178 0.10 14.74 -9.26
C ASN A 178 -1.17 15.41 -9.81
N LEU A 179 -1.16 15.69 -11.10
CA LEU A 179 -2.29 16.30 -11.80
C LEU A 179 -2.46 15.64 -13.16
N ARG A 180 -3.68 15.38 -13.55
CA ARG A 180 -4.05 14.92 -14.89
C ARG A 180 -5.23 15.73 -15.40
N ALA A 181 -5.13 16.20 -16.64
CA ALA A 181 -6.24 16.76 -17.39
C ALA A 181 -6.47 15.91 -18.65
N ASN A 182 -7.71 15.62 -18.96
CA ASN A 182 -8.10 14.96 -20.20
C ASN A 182 -9.25 15.67 -20.87
N TYR A 183 -9.27 15.60 -22.20
CA TYR A 183 -10.31 16.18 -23.02
C TYR A 183 -10.76 15.20 -24.10
N ARG A 184 -12.06 14.91 -24.13
CA ARG A 184 -12.67 14.03 -25.12
C ARG A 184 -12.84 14.78 -26.43
N LEU A 185 -12.05 14.41 -27.44
CA LEU A 185 -12.12 14.99 -28.79
C LEU A 185 -13.39 14.53 -29.52
N CYS A 186 -13.64 13.22 -29.50
CA CYS A 186 -14.79 12.58 -30.13
C CYS A 186 -15.17 11.30 -29.37
N SER A 187 -16.11 10.51 -29.90
CA SER A 187 -16.58 9.28 -29.23
C SER A 187 -15.51 8.22 -29.05
N PHE A 188 -14.47 8.21 -29.87
CA PHE A 188 -13.42 7.20 -29.88
C PHE A 188 -12.01 7.75 -29.52
N ALA A 189 -11.84 9.05 -29.23
CA ALA A 189 -10.53 9.62 -28.95
C ALA A 189 -10.55 10.65 -27.83
N ASP A 190 -9.60 10.51 -26.89
CA ASP A 190 -9.30 11.51 -25.86
C ASP A 190 -7.83 11.91 -25.93
N VAL A 191 -7.54 13.15 -25.60
CA VAL A 191 -6.18 13.64 -25.33
C VAL A 191 -6.01 13.85 -23.84
N PHE A 192 -4.78 13.65 -23.33
CA PHE A 192 -4.47 13.94 -21.95
C PHE A 192 -3.10 14.58 -21.78
N VAL A 193 -2.96 15.31 -20.67
CA VAL A 193 -1.70 15.77 -20.12
C VAL A 193 -1.65 15.32 -18.66
N LYS A 194 -0.52 14.78 -18.22
CA LYS A 194 -0.28 14.29 -16.85
C LYS A 194 1.03 14.86 -16.34
N GLY A 195 1.00 15.43 -15.15
CA GLY A 195 2.17 15.82 -14.37
C GLY A 195 2.30 14.96 -13.14
N GLU A 196 3.49 14.44 -12.89
CA GLU A 196 3.82 13.66 -11.70
C GLU A 196 4.93 14.35 -10.91
N ASN A 197 4.86 14.22 -9.59
CA ASN A 197 5.81 14.85 -8.66
C ASN A 197 6.02 16.35 -8.98
N LEU A 198 4.93 17.09 -9.17
CA LEU A 198 4.95 18.51 -9.55
C LEU A 198 5.67 19.42 -8.55
N LEU A 199 5.86 18.95 -7.30
CA LEU A 199 6.67 19.63 -6.30
C LEU A 199 8.17 19.40 -6.49
N ALA A 200 8.58 18.61 -7.49
CA ALA A 200 9.96 18.25 -7.81
C ALA A 200 10.74 17.68 -6.59
N GLN A 201 10.05 16.97 -5.70
CA GLN A 201 10.64 16.33 -4.53
C GLN A 201 11.73 15.36 -4.95
N ARG A 202 12.84 15.39 -4.23
CA ARG A 202 13.88 14.36 -4.31
C ARG A 202 13.60 13.33 -3.25
N TYR A 203 13.46 12.08 -3.64
CA TYR A 203 13.20 10.98 -2.72
C TYR A 203 13.72 9.66 -3.29
N GLU A 204 13.90 8.69 -2.42
CA GLU A 204 14.28 7.32 -2.74
C GLU A 204 13.25 6.36 -2.13
N ILE A 205 12.99 5.24 -2.78
CA ILE A 205 12.24 4.11 -2.19
C ILE A 205 13.22 3.06 -1.69
N ASN A 206 14.32 2.88 -2.42
CA ASN A 206 15.48 2.08 -2.01
C ASN A 206 16.71 2.97 -1.99
N ALA A 207 17.51 2.87 -0.95
CA ALA A 207 18.71 3.69 -0.78
C ALA A 207 19.66 3.57 -1.99
N GLY A 208 20.07 4.71 -2.53
CA GLY A 208 20.93 4.80 -3.72
C GLY A 208 20.21 4.77 -5.06
N PHE A 209 18.88 4.67 -5.07
CA PHE A 209 18.05 4.71 -6.29
C PHE A 209 17.08 5.89 -6.26
N PRO A 210 17.54 7.10 -6.68
CA PRO A 210 16.69 8.29 -6.67
C PRO A 210 15.54 8.17 -7.67
N MET A 211 14.37 8.56 -7.23
CA MET A 211 13.16 8.59 -8.06
C MET A 211 13.13 9.85 -8.94
N PRO A 212 12.42 9.80 -10.08
CA PRO A 212 12.27 10.96 -10.97
C PRO A 212 11.70 12.16 -10.22
N LYS A 213 12.23 13.34 -10.52
CA LYS A 213 11.64 14.63 -10.13
C LYS A 213 10.35 14.87 -10.93
N ALA A 214 9.93 16.14 -11.02
CA ALA A 214 8.77 16.51 -11.81
C ALA A 214 8.89 15.98 -13.25
N THR A 215 7.87 15.24 -13.66
CA THR A 215 7.72 14.74 -15.04
C THR A 215 6.40 15.18 -15.61
N VAL A 216 6.39 15.49 -16.91
CA VAL A 216 5.17 15.82 -17.65
C VAL A 216 5.10 14.94 -18.88
N MET A 217 3.95 14.35 -19.12
CA MET A 217 3.68 13.53 -20.30
C MET A 217 2.32 13.87 -20.89
N GLY A 218 2.18 13.71 -22.19
CA GLY A 218 0.92 13.86 -22.91
C GLY A 218 0.72 12.70 -23.88
N GLY A 219 -0.52 12.44 -24.22
CA GLY A 219 -0.86 11.37 -25.14
C GLY A 219 -2.29 11.41 -25.64
N VAL A 220 -2.59 10.47 -26.51
CA VAL A 220 -3.92 10.24 -27.08
C VAL A 220 -4.34 8.81 -26.77
N ASN A 221 -5.55 8.63 -26.26
CA ASN A 221 -6.20 7.32 -26.12
C ASN A 221 -7.19 7.15 -27.28
N ILE A 222 -7.14 6.03 -27.94
CA ILE A 222 -8.07 5.67 -29.03
C ILE A 222 -8.78 4.38 -28.62
N ASN A 223 -10.12 4.42 -28.58
CA ASN A 223 -10.98 3.30 -28.22
C ASN A 223 -11.73 2.84 -29.48
N PHE A 224 -11.57 1.59 -29.89
CA PHE A 224 -12.21 0.98 -31.05
C PHE A 224 -13.44 0.17 -30.65
#